data_d6381cc6f835d48fcb083609cb50ddd8
#
_entry.id   d6381cc6f835d48fcb083609cb50ddd8
#
_cell.length_a   1.000
_cell.length_b   1.000
_cell.length_c   1.000
_cell.angle_alpha   90.00
_cell.angle_beta   90.00
_cell.angle_gamma   90.00
#
_symmetry.space_group_name_H-M   'P 1'
#
loop_
_entity.id
_entity.type
_entity.pdbx_description
1 polymer ?
#
loop_
_entity_poly.entity_id
_entity_poly.type
_entity_poly.pdbx_seq_one_letter_code
_entity_poly.pdbx_strand_id
1 'polypeptide(L)'
;MVGIIHLKLVSMGIGTDHRCLSNHLEKDAPREVQRVIAPNTLSSDVNADPIKNNKFLGYSRGAHVPSKALALRAERVAPRSSWVLYHPIWTVLRSAGPIHKHAMTWVRQLDHEIQGIVLGPYSTIVGGASRHTLGALERRASLDSLAALTLLARLHHEAGEHEWVWLYICSIFRVLLLLGTHFDQYGVAERMFQLYVQRVFSLAEFEGRRVDLSNYDYVFASYHLVGIAERVRNKHGSQRDRRMPTFYALQALTGLYEQRFKKHFQIPLVSLAES
;
A
#
# COMPACT_ATOMS: atom_id res chain seq x y z
N MET A 1 10.18 -0.78 0.43
CA MET A 1 11.36 -1.18 -0.36
C MET A 1 12.19 -2.26 0.33
N VAL A 2 12.69 -2.05 1.53
CA VAL A 2 13.50 -3.06 2.26
C VAL A 2 12.77 -4.40 2.37
N GLY A 3 11.47 -4.41 2.69
CA GLY A 3 10.67 -5.63 2.77
C GLY A 3 10.58 -6.42 1.46
N ILE A 4 10.45 -5.74 0.30
CA ILE A 4 10.41 -6.40 -1.02
C ILE A 4 11.73 -7.06 -1.34
N ILE A 5 12.85 -6.37 -1.06
CA ILE A 5 14.19 -6.92 -1.23
C ILE A 5 14.37 -8.12 -0.31
N HIS A 6 13.93 -8.00 0.95
CA HIS A 6 13.97 -9.07 1.95
C HIS A 6 13.27 -10.34 1.46
N LEU A 7 12.02 -10.26 1.01
CA LEU A 7 11.27 -11.42 0.52
C LEU A 7 11.90 -12.07 -0.71
N LYS A 8 12.44 -11.28 -1.63
CA LYS A 8 13.09 -11.83 -2.81
C LYS A 8 14.40 -12.54 -2.46
N LEU A 9 15.14 -12.01 -1.50
CA LEU A 9 16.35 -12.66 -1.01
C LEU A 9 16.04 -13.95 -0.23
N VAL A 10 14.95 -13.99 0.55
CA VAL A 10 14.45 -15.21 1.19
C VAL A 10 14.07 -16.26 0.14
N SER A 11 13.36 -15.87 -0.91
CA SER A 11 12.97 -16.79 -2.00
C SER A 11 14.17 -17.31 -2.79
N MET A 12 15.30 -16.61 -2.76
CA MET A 12 16.57 -17.03 -3.36
C MET A 12 17.49 -17.80 -2.40
N GLY A 13 17.03 -18.10 -1.16
CA GLY A 13 17.83 -18.78 -0.14
C GLY A 13 18.93 -17.92 0.48
N ILE A 14 18.89 -16.61 0.28
CA ILE A 14 19.85 -15.66 0.87
C ILE A 14 19.33 -15.24 2.24
N GLY A 15 20.18 -15.32 3.26
CA GLY A 15 19.81 -14.99 4.64
C GLY A 15 19.26 -13.56 4.80
N THR A 16 18.32 -13.41 5.73
CA THR A 16 17.47 -12.23 5.88
C THR A 16 18.00 -11.18 6.88
N ASP A 17 19.17 -11.42 7.44
CA ASP A 17 19.81 -10.45 8.33
C ASP A 17 20.22 -9.18 7.55
N HIS A 18 20.10 -8.03 8.20
CA HIS A 18 20.53 -6.72 7.66
C HIS A 18 21.99 -6.72 7.21
N ARG A 19 22.82 -7.57 7.80
CA ARG A 19 24.23 -7.79 7.40
C ARG A 19 24.33 -8.49 6.05
N CYS A 20 23.49 -9.50 5.78
CA CYS A 20 23.44 -10.18 4.49
C CYS A 20 22.98 -9.23 3.37
N LEU A 21 21.97 -8.38 3.64
CA LEU A 21 21.49 -7.36 2.72
C LEU A 21 22.58 -6.34 2.37
N SER A 22 23.31 -5.87 3.38
CA SER A 22 24.43 -4.95 3.19
C SER A 22 25.53 -5.59 2.32
N ASN A 23 25.99 -6.76 2.69
CA ASN A 23 27.05 -7.47 1.97
C ASN A 23 26.68 -7.81 0.52
N HIS A 24 25.41 -8.16 0.24
CA HIS A 24 24.99 -8.51 -1.11
C HIS A 24 24.86 -7.27 -2.01
N LEU A 25 24.34 -6.15 -1.49
CA LEU A 25 24.21 -4.90 -2.22
C LEU A 25 25.55 -4.14 -2.37
N GLU A 26 26.51 -4.39 -1.50
CA GLU A 26 27.82 -3.76 -1.55
C GLU A 26 28.83 -4.51 -2.45
N LYS A 27 28.74 -5.84 -2.53
CA LYS A 27 29.64 -6.66 -3.39
C LYS A 27 29.49 -6.37 -4.88
N ASP A 28 28.27 -6.02 -5.34
CA ASP A 28 28.00 -5.73 -6.74
C ASP A 28 28.24 -4.27 -7.13
N ALA A 29 28.78 -3.45 -6.22
CA ALA A 29 29.08 -2.06 -6.51
C ALA A 29 30.35 -1.91 -7.33
N PRO A 30 30.36 -1.13 -8.44
CA PRO A 30 31.59 -0.73 -9.10
C PRO A 30 32.55 -0.08 -8.08
N ARG A 31 33.87 -0.29 -8.22
CA ARG A 31 34.90 0.21 -7.29
C ARG A 31 34.78 1.71 -6.99
N GLU A 32 34.32 2.52 -7.96
CA GLU A 32 34.09 3.96 -7.78
C GLU A 32 32.92 4.25 -6.82
N VAL A 33 31.87 3.43 -6.83
CA VAL A 33 30.70 3.56 -5.94
C VAL A 33 31.03 3.07 -4.53
N GLN A 34 31.94 2.08 -4.40
CA GLN A 34 32.45 1.63 -3.10
C GLN A 34 33.18 2.75 -2.36
N ARG A 35 33.94 3.62 -3.07
CA ARG A 35 34.61 4.81 -2.47
C ARG A 35 33.62 5.84 -1.95
N VAL A 36 32.49 6.02 -2.61
CA VAL A 36 31.43 6.97 -2.18
C VAL A 36 30.64 6.46 -0.99
N ILE A 37 30.53 5.13 -0.84
CA ILE A 37 29.79 4.49 0.27
C ILE A 37 30.66 4.39 1.55
N ALA A 38 31.99 4.35 1.40
CA ALA A 38 32.95 4.29 2.49
C ALA A 38 34.07 5.32 2.31
N PRO A 39 33.82 6.63 2.54
CA PRO A 39 34.79 7.67 2.25
C PRO A 39 36.02 7.67 3.18
N ASN A 40 36.07 6.87 4.24
CA ASN A 40 37.11 6.97 5.29
C ASN A 40 37.85 5.66 5.62
N THR A 41 37.89 4.66 4.75
CA THR A 41 38.69 3.44 5.01
C THR A 41 39.89 3.33 4.08
N LEU A 42 40.82 4.23 4.22
CA LEU A 42 42.22 4.08 3.81
C LEU A 42 43.08 3.77 5.06
N SER A 43 42.74 2.72 5.80
CA SER A 43 43.66 2.09 6.75
C SER A 43 43.74 0.61 6.44
N SER A 44 44.96 0.19 6.19
CA SER A 44 45.39 -1.15 5.81
C SER A 44 45.35 -2.16 6.94
N ASP A 45 44.33 -2.16 7.77
CA ASP A 45 44.09 -3.16 8.79
C ASP A 45 43.22 -4.28 8.27
N VAL A 46 43.84 -5.39 7.92
CA VAL A 46 43.22 -6.65 7.44
C VAL A 46 42.28 -7.28 8.49
N ASN A 47 42.22 -6.76 9.70
CA ASN A 47 41.37 -7.20 10.81
C ASN A 47 40.30 -6.20 11.24
N ALA A 48 40.00 -5.17 10.43
CA ALA A 48 38.91 -4.28 10.75
C ALA A 48 37.60 -5.04 10.69
N ASP A 49 36.92 -5.16 11.82
CA ASP A 49 35.53 -5.60 11.91
C ASP A 49 34.70 -4.92 10.81
N PRO A 50 33.90 -5.68 10.05
CA PRO A 50 33.08 -5.08 8.99
C PRO A 50 32.26 -3.96 9.60
N ILE A 51 32.49 -2.74 9.14
CA ILE A 51 31.85 -1.51 9.64
C ILE A 51 30.35 -1.82 9.73
N LYS A 52 29.82 -1.81 10.96
CA LYS A 52 28.38 -1.99 11.21
C LYS A 52 27.63 -0.85 10.56
N ASN A 53 27.33 -1.01 9.28
CA ASN A 53 26.61 0.00 8.52
C ASN A 53 25.12 -0.01 8.91
N ASN A 54 24.77 0.76 9.95
CA ASN A 54 23.40 0.91 10.45
C ASN A 54 22.46 1.61 9.44
N LYS A 55 22.95 1.91 8.23
CA LYS A 55 22.22 2.58 7.17
C LYS A 55 20.94 1.82 6.76
N PHE A 56 21.05 0.50 6.58
CA PHE A 56 19.89 -0.33 6.24
C PHE A 56 18.89 -0.44 7.40
N LEU A 57 19.36 -0.42 8.63
CA LEU A 57 18.50 -0.33 9.81
C LEU A 57 17.75 1.01 9.83
N GLY A 58 18.42 2.12 9.47
CA GLY A 58 17.77 3.42 9.29
C GLY A 58 16.69 3.41 8.21
N TYR A 59 16.94 2.74 7.07
CA TYR A 59 15.95 2.59 6.01
C TYR A 59 14.77 1.72 6.45
N SER A 60 15.00 0.62 7.18
CA SER A 60 13.92 -0.26 7.67
C SER A 60 13.03 0.46 8.69
N ARG A 61 13.59 1.36 9.48
CA ARG A 61 12.87 2.19 10.45
C ARG A 61 12.23 3.44 9.84
N GLY A 62 12.48 3.72 8.55
CA GLY A 62 11.98 4.93 7.89
C GLY A 62 12.71 6.22 8.31
N ALA A 63 13.83 6.12 9.02
CA ALA A 63 14.63 7.28 9.43
C ALA A 63 15.30 8.01 8.24
N HIS A 64 15.56 7.29 7.17
CA HIS A 64 16.20 7.83 5.97
C HIS A 64 15.51 7.31 4.70
N VAL A 65 15.50 8.14 3.67
CA VAL A 65 15.07 7.75 2.33
C VAL A 65 16.29 7.22 1.56
N PRO A 66 16.20 6.07 0.90
CA PRO A 66 17.28 5.57 0.06
C PRO A 66 17.65 6.55 -1.05
N SER A 67 18.93 6.70 -1.32
CA SER A 67 19.38 7.49 -2.46
C SER A 67 18.93 6.89 -3.79
N LYS A 68 18.82 7.72 -4.84
CA LYS A 68 18.45 7.27 -6.19
C LYS A 68 19.39 6.16 -6.68
N ALA A 69 20.68 6.26 -6.41
CA ALA A 69 21.66 5.24 -6.79
C ALA A 69 21.38 3.90 -6.08
N LEU A 70 21.06 3.93 -4.78
CA LEU A 70 20.68 2.72 -4.04
C LEU A 70 19.36 2.12 -4.52
N ALA A 71 18.37 2.97 -4.85
CA ALA A 71 17.10 2.51 -5.41
C ALA A 71 17.29 1.80 -6.76
N LEU A 72 18.13 2.34 -7.64
CA LEU A 72 18.45 1.71 -8.94
C LEU A 72 19.23 0.39 -8.77
N ARG A 73 20.10 0.28 -7.78
CA ARG A 73 20.78 -0.98 -7.46
C ARG A 73 19.78 -2.01 -6.92
N ALA A 74 18.89 -1.60 -6.01
CA ALA A 74 17.82 -2.46 -5.52
C ALA A 74 16.92 -2.96 -6.66
N GLU A 75 16.65 -2.13 -7.67
CA GLU A 75 15.87 -2.50 -8.85
C GLU A 75 16.50 -3.63 -9.66
N ARG A 76 17.84 -3.67 -9.75
CA ARG A 76 18.55 -4.77 -10.45
C ARG A 76 18.38 -6.10 -9.71
N VAL A 77 18.39 -6.09 -8.38
CA VAL A 77 18.23 -7.29 -7.53
C VAL A 77 16.77 -7.68 -7.39
N ALA A 78 15.91 -6.69 -7.21
CA ALA A 78 14.47 -6.88 -7.01
C ALA A 78 13.69 -5.95 -7.97
N PRO A 79 13.39 -6.41 -9.20
CA PRO A 79 12.60 -5.64 -10.17
C PRO A 79 11.29 -5.12 -9.56
N ARG A 80 10.93 -3.88 -9.89
CA ARG A 80 9.82 -3.10 -9.34
C ARG A 80 10.02 -2.55 -7.93
N SER A 81 11.18 -2.70 -7.29
CA SER A 81 11.42 -2.11 -5.98
C SER A 81 11.48 -0.58 -6.01
N SER A 82 12.06 0.00 -7.06
CA SER A 82 12.08 1.45 -7.29
C SER A 82 10.68 2.00 -7.59
N TRP A 83 9.84 1.24 -8.31
CA TRP A 83 8.46 1.60 -8.56
C TRP A 83 7.67 1.78 -7.27
N VAL A 84 7.78 0.84 -6.31
CA VAL A 84 7.12 0.96 -5.00
C VAL A 84 7.60 2.21 -4.26
N LEU A 85 8.90 2.50 -4.30
CA LEU A 85 9.48 3.65 -3.60
C LEU A 85 8.98 4.99 -4.16
N TYR A 86 8.85 5.09 -5.48
CA TYR A 86 8.42 6.32 -6.17
C TYR A 86 6.95 6.31 -6.56
N HIS A 87 6.16 5.37 -6.02
CA HIS A 87 4.75 5.24 -6.35
C HIS A 87 3.96 6.51 -6.01
N PRO A 88 3.04 6.97 -6.89
CA PRO A 88 2.25 8.19 -6.69
C PRO A 88 1.48 8.23 -5.38
N ILE A 89 1.12 7.08 -4.81
CA ILE A 89 0.40 6.98 -3.54
C ILE A 89 1.08 7.76 -2.41
N TRP A 90 2.41 7.74 -2.37
CA TRP A 90 3.16 8.45 -1.33
C TRP A 90 3.03 9.97 -1.46
N THR A 91 2.99 10.46 -2.70
CA THR A 91 2.79 11.88 -2.97
C THR A 91 1.36 12.29 -2.63
N VAL A 92 0.37 11.49 -3.03
CA VAL A 92 -1.03 11.73 -2.70
C VAL A 92 -1.26 11.76 -1.18
N LEU A 93 -0.67 10.81 -0.43
CA LEU A 93 -0.83 10.74 1.03
C LEU A 93 -0.09 11.86 1.78
N ARG A 94 1.05 12.35 1.26
CA ARG A 94 1.85 13.39 1.93
C ARG A 94 1.39 14.81 1.62
N SER A 95 0.75 15.03 0.48
CA SER A 95 0.33 16.37 0.07
C SER A 95 -0.63 16.97 1.10
N ALA A 96 -0.25 18.07 1.70
CA ALA A 96 -1.07 18.79 2.68
C ALA A 96 -2.03 19.80 2.05
N GLY A 97 -1.73 20.26 0.83
CA GLY A 97 -2.52 21.26 0.10
C GLY A 97 -3.48 20.66 -0.93
N PRO A 98 -4.18 21.53 -1.68
CA PRO A 98 -5.07 21.12 -2.74
C PRO A 98 -4.36 20.29 -3.81
N ILE A 99 -4.98 19.17 -4.19
CA ILE A 99 -4.38 18.22 -5.14
C ILE A 99 -4.89 18.34 -6.57
N HIS A 100 -5.98 19.08 -6.79
CA HIS A 100 -6.64 19.19 -8.10
C HIS A 100 -5.68 19.58 -9.24
N LYS A 101 -4.68 20.45 -8.98
CA LYS A 101 -3.67 20.88 -9.97
C LYS A 101 -2.74 19.76 -10.43
N HIS A 102 -2.52 18.77 -9.59
CA HIS A 102 -1.56 17.68 -9.82
C HIS A 102 -2.24 16.33 -10.09
N ALA A 103 -3.54 16.24 -9.85
CA ALA A 103 -4.31 15.01 -9.90
C ALA A 103 -4.13 14.26 -11.22
N MET A 104 -4.26 14.96 -12.35
CA MET A 104 -4.08 14.37 -13.68
C MET A 104 -2.68 13.83 -13.90
N THR A 105 -1.65 14.54 -13.43
CA THR A 105 -0.26 14.08 -13.53
C THR A 105 -0.05 12.79 -12.75
N TRP A 106 -0.65 12.67 -11.57
CA TRP A 106 -0.53 11.47 -10.74
C TRP A 106 -1.34 10.30 -11.30
N VAL A 107 -2.55 10.55 -11.84
CA VAL A 107 -3.33 9.52 -12.54
C VAL A 107 -2.54 8.91 -13.70
N ARG A 108 -1.85 9.73 -14.50
CA ARG A 108 -1.04 9.27 -15.63
C ARG A 108 0.19 8.44 -15.23
N GLN A 109 0.57 8.43 -13.96
CA GLN A 109 1.65 7.59 -13.43
C GLN A 109 1.15 6.22 -12.93
N LEU A 110 -0.16 6.02 -12.82
CA LEU A 110 -0.76 4.76 -12.43
C LEU A 110 -0.72 3.77 -13.60
N ASP A 111 -0.97 2.50 -13.27
CA ASP A 111 -1.13 1.45 -14.27
C ASP A 111 -2.21 1.82 -15.31
N HIS A 112 -1.98 1.45 -16.57
CA HIS A 112 -2.86 1.79 -17.69
C HIS A 112 -4.30 1.29 -17.51
N GLU A 113 -4.49 0.13 -16.90
CA GLU A 113 -5.83 -0.40 -16.64
C GLU A 113 -6.57 0.44 -15.58
N ILE A 114 -5.85 0.93 -14.57
CA ILE A 114 -6.42 1.84 -13.57
C ILE A 114 -6.73 3.19 -14.20
N GLN A 115 -5.85 3.71 -15.07
CA GLN A 115 -6.14 4.91 -15.85
C GLN A 115 -7.44 4.76 -16.64
N GLY A 116 -7.64 3.62 -17.31
CA GLY A 116 -8.87 3.33 -18.06
C GLY A 116 -10.15 3.28 -17.22
N ILE A 117 -10.02 3.01 -15.90
CA ILE A 117 -11.17 3.03 -14.97
C ILE A 117 -11.49 4.44 -14.48
N VAL A 118 -10.45 5.26 -14.20
CA VAL A 118 -10.61 6.58 -13.57
C VAL A 118 -10.65 7.73 -14.56
N LEU A 119 -10.26 7.52 -15.80
CA LEU A 119 -10.37 8.52 -16.86
C LEU A 119 -11.63 8.27 -17.68
N GLY A 120 -12.45 9.30 -17.75
CA GLY A 120 -13.63 9.34 -18.61
C GLY A 120 -13.31 9.76 -20.04
N PRO A 121 -14.35 10.02 -20.84
CA PRO A 121 -14.21 10.62 -22.18
C PRO A 121 -13.33 11.88 -22.11
N TYR A 122 -12.54 12.10 -23.14
CA TYR A 122 -11.61 13.24 -23.24
C TYR A 122 -10.50 13.24 -22.19
N SER A 123 -10.16 12.07 -21.62
CA SER A 123 -9.10 11.94 -20.60
C SER A 123 -9.31 12.84 -19.38
N THR A 124 -10.54 13.12 -19.02
CA THR A 124 -10.88 13.81 -17.77
C THR A 124 -11.06 12.81 -16.64
N ILE A 125 -10.73 13.22 -15.41
CA ILE A 125 -11.00 12.39 -14.24
C ILE A 125 -12.52 12.23 -14.07
N VAL A 126 -13.00 11.01 -13.82
CA VAL A 126 -14.44 10.74 -13.64
C VAL A 126 -15.02 11.56 -12.51
N GLY A 127 -16.15 12.21 -12.78
CA GLY A 127 -16.79 13.17 -11.87
C GLY A 127 -17.68 12.54 -10.81
N GLY A 128 -17.46 11.28 -10.40
CA GLY A 128 -18.29 10.68 -9.35
C GLY A 128 -18.00 9.21 -9.10
N ALA A 129 -18.40 8.71 -7.92
CA ALA A 129 -18.18 7.34 -7.48
C ALA A 129 -19.27 6.40 -8.01
N SER A 130 -19.21 6.02 -9.29
CA SER A 130 -20.13 5.00 -9.78
C SER A 130 -19.83 3.64 -9.11
N ARG A 131 -20.88 2.83 -8.88
CA ARG A 131 -20.69 1.44 -8.39
C ARG A 131 -19.79 0.62 -9.31
N HIS A 132 -19.82 0.90 -10.60
CA HIS A 132 -18.96 0.24 -11.58
C HIS A 132 -17.49 0.59 -11.37
N THR A 133 -17.17 1.87 -11.27
CA THR A 133 -15.81 2.40 -11.04
C THR A 133 -15.24 1.87 -9.71
N LEU A 134 -15.99 2.01 -8.61
CA LEU A 134 -15.58 1.51 -7.30
C LEU A 134 -15.34 -0.01 -7.32
N GLY A 135 -16.28 -0.77 -7.85
CA GLY A 135 -16.16 -2.23 -7.92
C GLY A 135 -15.04 -2.69 -8.85
N ALA A 136 -14.71 -1.95 -9.90
CA ALA A 136 -13.56 -2.24 -10.77
C ALA A 136 -12.24 -2.03 -10.02
N LEU A 137 -12.08 -0.93 -9.28
CA LEU A 137 -10.90 -0.64 -8.47
C LEU A 137 -10.74 -1.63 -7.31
N GLU A 138 -11.84 -1.98 -6.61
CA GLU A 138 -11.83 -2.99 -5.55
C GLU A 138 -11.40 -4.37 -6.06
N ARG A 139 -11.89 -4.81 -7.22
CA ARG A 139 -11.51 -6.10 -7.82
C ARG A 139 -10.03 -6.17 -8.20
N ARG A 140 -9.42 -5.04 -8.57
CA ARG A 140 -7.98 -4.98 -8.85
C ARG A 140 -7.14 -5.10 -7.59
N ALA A 141 -7.59 -4.53 -6.46
CA ALA A 141 -6.94 -4.58 -5.15
C ALA A 141 -5.41 -4.45 -5.26
N SER A 142 -4.95 -3.39 -5.90
CA SER A 142 -3.53 -3.10 -6.13
C SER A 142 -3.13 -1.78 -5.46
N LEU A 143 -1.83 -1.52 -5.40
CA LEU A 143 -1.33 -0.23 -4.90
C LEU A 143 -1.80 0.94 -5.78
N ASP A 144 -1.90 0.72 -7.11
CA ASP A 144 -2.46 1.70 -8.04
C ASP A 144 -3.95 1.95 -7.81
N SER A 145 -4.74 0.89 -7.55
CA SER A 145 -6.16 1.04 -7.18
C SER A 145 -6.32 1.85 -5.91
N LEU A 146 -5.48 1.56 -4.92
CA LEU A 146 -5.48 2.27 -3.64
C LEU A 146 -5.11 3.75 -3.82
N ALA A 147 -4.11 4.03 -4.67
CA ALA A 147 -3.72 5.40 -5.02
C ALA A 147 -4.83 6.15 -5.75
N ALA A 148 -5.49 5.50 -6.72
CA ALA A 148 -6.61 6.07 -7.47
C ALA A 148 -7.78 6.42 -6.55
N LEU A 149 -8.21 5.47 -5.69
CA LEU A 149 -9.29 5.70 -4.72
C LEU A 149 -8.95 6.84 -3.75
N THR A 150 -7.71 6.90 -3.26
CA THR A 150 -7.25 7.96 -2.35
C THR A 150 -7.25 9.33 -3.03
N LEU A 151 -6.80 9.38 -4.28
CA LEU A 151 -6.80 10.61 -5.08
C LEU A 151 -8.22 11.10 -5.31
N LEU A 152 -9.13 10.21 -5.71
CA LEU A 152 -10.54 10.55 -5.93
C LEU A 152 -11.23 11.00 -4.64
N ALA A 153 -11.02 10.30 -3.52
CA ALA A 153 -11.54 10.71 -2.22
C ALA A 153 -11.12 12.13 -1.84
N ARG A 154 -9.85 12.47 -2.05
CA ARG A 154 -9.34 13.82 -1.76
C ARG A 154 -9.86 14.88 -2.71
N LEU A 155 -9.99 14.58 -4.01
CA LEU A 155 -10.59 15.52 -4.97
C LEU A 155 -12.03 15.87 -4.61
N HIS A 156 -12.84 14.85 -4.27
CA HIS A 156 -14.23 15.08 -3.85
C HIS A 156 -14.33 15.79 -2.50
N HIS A 157 -13.39 15.52 -1.60
CA HIS A 157 -13.28 16.27 -0.35
C HIS A 157 -13.00 17.77 -0.60
N GLU A 158 -12.07 18.08 -1.50
CA GLU A 158 -11.77 19.46 -1.92
C GLU A 158 -12.97 20.14 -2.60
N ALA A 159 -13.82 19.38 -3.27
CA ALA A 159 -15.06 19.86 -3.88
C ALA A 159 -16.24 19.97 -2.90
N GLY A 160 -16.08 19.53 -1.64
CA GLY A 160 -17.16 19.53 -0.64
C GLY A 160 -18.21 18.44 -0.83
N GLU A 161 -17.90 17.40 -1.61
CA GLU A 161 -18.84 16.34 -2.00
C GLU A 161 -18.74 15.14 -1.02
N HIS A 162 -19.18 15.35 0.23
CA HIS A 162 -18.99 14.42 1.35
C HIS A 162 -19.58 13.02 1.12
N GLU A 163 -20.70 12.90 0.40
CA GLU A 163 -21.30 11.60 0.09
C GLU A 163 -20.37 10.73 -0.78
N TRP A 164 -19.73 11.36 -1.78
CA TRP A 164 -18.75 10.66 -2.61
C TRP A 164 -17.50 10.29 -1.81
N VAL A 165 -17.02 11.18 -0.96
CA VAL A 165 -15.90 10.91 -0.05
C VAL A 165 -16.16 9.64 0.76
N TRP A 166 -17.36 9.52 1.36
CA TRP A 166 -17.76 8.35 2.13
C TRP A 166 -17.68 7.04 1.31
N LEU A 167 -18.19 7.05 0.09
CA LEU A 167 -18.14 5.88 -0.78
C LEU A 167 -16.70 5.47 -1.13
N TYR A 168 -15.83 6.44 -1.42
CA TYR A 168 -14.40 6.17 -1.65
C TYR A 168 -13.72 5.63 -0.40
N ILE A 169 -14.02 6.17 0.77
CA ILE A 169 -13.48 5.70 2.06
C ILE A 169 -13.87 4.24 2.30
N CYS A 170 -15.12 3.87 2.05
CA CYS A 170 -15.56 2.48 2.15
C CYS A 170 -14.78 1.55 1.21
N SER A 171 -14.53 1.99 -0.02
CA SER A 171 -13.74 1.21 -0.99
C SER A 171 -12.26 1.14 -0.63
N ILE A 172 -11.67 2.24 -0.14
CA ILE A 172 -10.30 2.27 0.38
C ILE A 172 -10.14 1.25 1.52
N PHE A 173 -11.05 1.25 2.48
CA PHE A 173 -11.01 0.33 3.60
C PHE A 173 -11.05 -1.13 3.14
N ARG A 174 -11.92 -1.49 2.17
CA ARG A 174 -11.99 -2.83 1.60
C ARG A 174 -10.68 -3.20 0.88
N VAL A 175 -10.14 -2.30 0.06
CA VAL A 175 -8.87 -2.55 -0.64
C VAL A 175 -7.71 -2.69 0.34
N LEU A 176 -7.67 -1.90 1.41
CA LEU A 176 -6.67 -2.07 2.48
C LEU A 176 -6.77 -3.46 3.10
N LEU A 177 -7.97 -3.93 3.47
CA LEU A 177 -8.16 -5.28 4.02
C LEU A 177 -7.70 -6.37 3.05
N LEU A 178 -7.96 -6.22 1.75
CA LEU A 178 -7.52 -7.17 0.72
C LEU A 178 -5.99 -7.19 0.57
N LEU A 179 -5.32 -6.06 0.78
CA LEU A 179 -3.87 -5.92 0.69
C LEU A 179 -3.15 -6.18 2.02
N GLY A 180 -3.89 -6.29 3.12
CA GLY A 180 -3.32 -6.28 4.47
C GLY A 180 -2.32 -7.41 4.73
N THR A 181 -2.64 -8.64 4.32
CA THR A 181 -1.69 -9.76 4.45
C THR A 181 -0.43 -9.56 3.62
N HIS A 182 -0.55 -8.93 2.44
CA HIS A 182 0.60 -8.56 1.62
C HIS A 182 1.46 -7.50 2.31
N PHE A 183 0.83 -6.45 2.85
CA PHE A 183 1.56 -5.42 3.59
C PHE A 183 2.23 -5.99 4.84
N ASP A 184 1.60 -6.97 5.50
CA ASP A 184 2.15 -7.61 6.69
C ASP A 184 3.39 -8.47 6.34
N GLN A 185 3.36 -9.22 5.26
CA GLN A 185 4.53 -9.93 4.74
C GLN A 185 5.73 -9.03 4.49
N TYR A 186 5.51 -7.74 4.22
CA TYR A 186 6.55 -6.71 4.07
C TYR A 186 6.85 -5.95 5.36
N GLY A 187 6.17 -6.26 6.47
CA GLY A 187 6.32 -5.59 7.76
C GLY A 187 5.88 -4.12 7.74
N VAL A 188 4.93 -3.76 6.87
CA VAL A 188 4.47 -2.37 6.71
C VAL A 188 2.96 -2.20 6.96
N ALA A 189 2.24 -3.29 7.25
CA ALA A 189 0.78 -3.30 7.36
C ALA A 189 0.26 -2.24 8.34
N GLU A 190 0.70 -2.32 9.59
CA GLU A 190 0.24 -1.42 10.64
C GLU A 190 0.55 0.04 10.34
N ARG A 191 1.78 0.32 9.88
CA ARG A 191 2.20 1.70 9.55
C ARG A 191 1.41 2.27 8.38
N MET A 192 1.13 1.43 7.37
CA MET A 192 0.32 1.83 6.22
C MET A 192 -1.11 2.13 6.65
N PHE A 193 -1.70 1.28 7.48
CA PHE A 193 -3.04 1.49 8.00
C PHE A 193 -3.15 2.77 8.84
N GLN A 194 -2.23 2.99 9.78
CA GLN A 194 -2.17 4.20 10.61
C GLN A 194 -2.03 5.47 9.76
N LEU A 195 -1.24 5.42 8.68
CA LEU A 195 -1.13 6.55 7.76
C LEU A 195 -2.48 6.86 7.09
N TYR A 196 -3.26 5.82 6.73
CA TYR A 196 -4.60 5.99 6.19
C TYR A 196 -5.59 6.51 7.23
N VAL A 197 -5.52 6.04 8.47
CA VAL A 197 -6.35 6.55 9.57
C VAL A 197 -6.13 8.05 9.75
N GLN A 198 -4.88 8.49 9.76
CA GLN A 198 -4.53 9.88 10.01
C GLN A 198 -4.81 10.82 8.82
N ARG A 199 -4.65 10.35 7.58
CA ARG A 199 -4.62 11.22 6.39
C ARG A 199 -5.83 11.10 5.47
N VAL A 200 -6.55 10.00 5.54
CA VAL A 200 -7.61 9.68 4.60
C VAL A 200 -8.94 9.44 5.29
N PHE A 201 -8.98 8.55 6.28
CA PHE A 201 -10.22 8.29 7.01
C PHE A 201 -10.70 9.50 7.84
N SER A 202 -9.78 10.36 8.27
CA SER A 202 -10.11 11.65 8.90
C SER A 202 -10.87 12.64 8.01
N LEU A 203 -10.89 12.41 6.68
CA LEU A 203 -11.65 13.26 5.73
C LEU A 203 -13.14 12.90 5.68
N ALA A 204 -13.51 11.73 6.23
CA ALA A 204 -14.87 11.22 6.10
C ALA A 204 -15.75 11.66 7.27
N GLU A 205 -16.79 12.39 6.93
CA GLU A 205 -17.95 12.61 7.79
C GLU A 205 -19.19 12.02 7.11
N PHE A 206 -19.97 11.27 7.87
CA PHE A 206 -21.19 10.67 7.38
C PHE A 206 -22.31 10.76 8.44
N GLU A 207 -23.39 11.45 8.12
CA GLU A 207 -24.55 11.65 9.01
C GLU A 207 -24.17 12.19 10.40
N GLY A 208 -23.25 13.17 10.48
CA GLY A 208 -22.78 13.72 11.75
C GLY A 208 -21.90 12.78 12.57
N ARG A 209 -21.33 11.75 11.94
CA ARG A 209 -20.40 10.79 12.53
C ARG A 209 -19.07 10.82 11.80
N ARG A 210 -18.01 10.48 12.51
CA ARG A 210 -16.68 10.31 11.95
C ARG A 210 -16.21 8.86 12.05
N VAL A 211 -15.25 8.50 11.22
CA VAL A 211 -14.59 7.19 11.27
C VAL A 211 -13.69 7.13 12.52
N ASP A 212 -13.87 6.10 13.34
CA ASP A 212 -12.96 5.76 14.44
C ASP A 212 -12.40 4.35 14.28
N LEU A 213 -11.13 4.30 13.93
CA LEU A 213 -10.36 3.07 13.74
C LEU A 213 -9.22 2.93 14.78
N SER A 214 -9.27 3.68 15.87
CA SER A 214 -8.22 3.70 16.91
C SER A 214 -7.95 2.32 17.52
N ASN A 215 -9.00 1.50 17.67
CA ASN A 215 -8.94 0.16 18.27
C ASN A 215 -9.12 -0.96 17.21
N TYR A 216 -8.98 -0.65 15.91
CA TYR A 216 -9.22 -1.63 14.87
C TYR A 216 -7.95 -2.45 14.60
N ASP A 217 -8.01 -3.75 14.88
CA ASP A 217 -6.93 -4.69 14.55
C ASP A 217 -6.95 -5.03 13.06
N TYR A 218 -6.27 -4.19 12.30
CA TYR A 218 -6.20 -4.27 10.84
C TYR A 218 -5.55 -5.56 10.35
N VAL A 219 -4.46 -5.98 10.99
CA VAL A 219 -3.72 -7.17 10.58
C VAL A 219 -4.56 -8.41 10.80
N PHE A 220 -5.13 -8.54 11.99
CA PHE A 220 -6.05 -9.65 12.30
C PHE A 220 -7.24 -9.68 11.35
N ALA A 221 -7.89 -8.54 11.10
CA ALA A 221 -9.04 -8.46 10.20
C ALA A 221 -8.68 -8.90 8.76
N SER A 222 -7.49 -8.54 8.28
CA SER A 222 -7.00 -8.94 6.96
C SER A 222 -6.78 -10.46 6.85
N TYR A 223 -6.14 -11.08 7.83
CA TYR A 223 -5.98 -12.54 7.88
C TYR A 223 -7.32 -13.25 8.03
N HIS A 224 -8.21 -12.72 8.86
CA HIS A 224 -9.55 -13.26 9.03
C HIS A 224 -10.36 -13.24 7.72
N LEU A 225 -10.25 -12.14 6.95
CA LEU A 225 -10.86 -12.03 5.63
C LEU A 225 -10.34 -13.10 4.66
N VAL A 226 -9.03 -13.33 4.61
CA VAL A 226 -8.44 -14.40 3.78
C VAL A 226 -8.98 -15.77 4.19
N GLY A 227 -9.04 -16.07 5.49
CA GLY A 227 -9.57 -17.33 5.99
C GLY A 227 -11.05 -17.54 5.67
N ILE A 228 -11.87 -16.47 5.66
CA ILE A 228 -13.26 -16.52 5.21
C ILE A 228 -13.33 -16.76 3.70
N ALA A 229 -12.54 -16.01 2.91
CA ALA A 229 -12.52 -16.14 1.46
C ALA A 229 -12.15 -17.57 1.02
N GLU A 230 -11.19 -18.20 1.69
CA GLU A 230 -10.80 -19.59 1.43
C GLU A 230 -11.92 -20.56 1.77
N ARG A 231 -12.61 -20.39 2.91
CA ARG A 231 -13.76 -21.22 3.28
C ARG A 231 -14.90 -21.10 2.26
N VAL A 232 -15.21 -19.87 1.83
CA VAL A 232 -16.23 -19.62 0.82
C VAL A 232 -15.85 -20.27 -0.51
N ARG A 233 -14.59 -20.10 -0.94
CA ARG A 233 -14.06 -20.73 -2.15
C ARG A 233 -14.19 -22.26 -2.09
N ASN A 234 -13.81 -22.87 -0.97
CA ASN A 234 -13.84 -24.33 -0.81
C ASN A 234 -15.28 -24.88 -0.78
N LYS A 235 -16.23 -24.10 -0.26
CA LYS A 235 -17.66 -24.50 -0.19
C LYS A 235 -18.42 -24.30 -1.51
N HIS A 236 -18.10 -23.24 -2.25
CA HIS A 236 -18.89 -22.78 -3.40
C HIS A 236 -18.09 -22.74 -4.70
N GLY A 237 -16.76 -22.87 -4.63
CA GLY A 237 -15.90 -22.88 -5.80
C GLY A 237 -15.89 -24.23 -6.48
N SER A 238 -16.02 -24.27 -7.80
CA SER A 238 -15.68 -25.45 -8.58
C SER A 238 -14.16 -25.63 -8.58
N GLN A 239 -13.64 -26.87 -8.64
CA GLN A 239 -12.19 -27.14 -8.76
C GLN A 239 -11.58 -26.48 -10.00
N ARG A 240 -12.37 -26.12 -11.00
CA ARG A 240 -11.96 -25.39 -12.22
C ARG A 240 -12.08 -23.86 -12.07
N ASP A 241 -12.72 -23.37 -11.01
CA ASP A 241 -12.93 -21.93 -10.82
C ASP A 241 -11.66 -21.30 -10.25
N ARG A 242 -10.78 -20.87 -11.15
CA ARG A 242 -9.54 -20.13 -10.84
C ARG A 242 -9.82 -18.68 -10.47
N ARG A 243 -11.04 -18.32 -10.11
CA ARG A 243 -11.35 -16.95 -9.69
C ARG A 243 -10.45 -16.56 -8.55
N MET A 244 -9.89 -15.38 -8.67
CA MET A 244 -8.90 -14.86 -7.72
C MET A 244 -9.46 -14.87 -6.29
N PRO A 245 -8.63 -15.14 -5.28
CA PRO A 245 -9.01 -15.03 -3.86
C PRO A 245 -9.71 -13.71 -3.54
N THR A 246 -9.32 -12.62 -4.20
CA THR A 246 -9.94 -11.30 -4.13
C THR A 246 -11.45 -11.30 -4.40
N PHE A 247 -11.93 -12.12 -5.35
CA PHE A 247 -13.36 -12.21 -5.65
C PHE A 247 -14.15 -12.75 -4.45
N TYR A 248 -13.70 -13.84 -3.84
CA TYR A 248 -14.36 -14.42 -2.68
C TYR A 248 -14.25 -13.54 -1.43
N ALA A 249 -13.12 -12.84 -1.28
CA ALA A 249 -12.94 -11.87 -0.21
C ALA A 249 -13.90 -10.68 -0.35
N LEU A 250 -14.08 -10.13 -1.55
CA LEU A 250 -15.06 -9.06 -1.81
C LEU A 250 -16.50 -9.54 -1.55
N GLN A 251 -16.83 -10.76 -1.92
CA GLN A 251 -18.14 -11.34 -1.61
C GLN A 251 -18.37 -11.49 -0.10
N ALA A 252 -17.33 -11.86 0.65
CA ALA A 252 -17.39 -11.91 2.12
C ALA A 252 -17.60 -10.52 2.73
N LEU A 253 -16.87 -9.50 2.23
CA LEU A 253 -17.01 -8.10 2.67
C LEU A 253 -18.40 -7.51 2.38
N THR A 254 -19.04 -7.91 1.29
CA THR A 254 -20.39 -7.44 0.93
C THR A 254 -21.49 -8.19 1.68
N GLY A 255 -21.16 -9.25 2.42
CA GLY A 255 -22.12 -10.06 3.17
C GLY A 255 -22.99 -10.96 2.30
N LEU A 256 -22.56 -11.23 1.05
CA LEU A 256 -23.35 -12.05 0.10
C LEU A 256 -23.56 -13.48 0.59
N TYR A 257 -22.60 -14.04 1.34
CA TYR A 257 -22.67 -15.42 1.83
C TYR A 257 -23.19 -15.55 3.27
N GLU A 258 -22.81 -14.64 4.17
CA GLU A 258 -23.27 -14.65 5.56
C GLU A 258 -23.24 -13.23 6.14
N GLN A 259 -24.41 -12.68 6.49
CA GLN A 259 -24.50 -11.33 7.06
C GLN A 259 -23.72 -11.16 8.36
N ARG A 260 -23.50 -12.27 9.12
CA ARG A 260 -22.69 -12.24 10.35
C ARG A 260 -21.25 -11.76 10.11
N PHE A 261 -20.67 -12.06 8.95
CA PHE A 261 -19.31 -11.63 8.63
C PHE A 261 -19.25 -10.15 8.29
N LYS A 262 -20.32 -9.58 7.75
CA LYS A 262 -20.38 -8.15 7.42
C LYS A 262 -20.08 -7.26 8.63
N LYS A 263 -20.52 -7.66 9.83
CA LYS A 263 -20.28 -6.88 11.06
C LYS A 263 -18.81 -6.74 11.41
N HIS A 264 -17.97 -7.73 11.13
CA HIS A 264 -16.54 -7.70 11.42
C HIS A 264 -15.74 -6.77 10.51
N PHE A 265 -16.32 -6.40 9.37
CA PHE A 265 -15.67 -5.56 8.35
C PHE A 265 -16.41 -4.23 8.12
N GLN A 266 -17.27 -3.84 9.05
CA GLN A 266 -17.87 -2.50 9.03
C GLN A 266 -16.89 -1.47 9.55
N ILE A 267 -16.90 -0.30 8.94
CA ILE A 267 -16.14 0.85 9.43
C ILE A 267 -16.83 1.35 10.70
N PRO A 268 -16.14 1.39 11.84
CA PRO A 268 -16.71 1.96 13.06
C PRO A 268 -16.95 3.46 12.91
N LEU A 269 -18.10 3.93 13.36
CA LEU A 269 -18.50 5.33 13.33
C LEU A 269 -18.79 5.80 14.76
N VAL A 270 -18.27 6.97 15.11
CA VAL A 270 -18.48 7.66 16.39
C VAL A 270 -19.21 8.97 16.17
N SER A 271 -20.16 9.31 17.04
CA SER A 271 -20.87 10.58 17.01
C SER A 271 -19.92 11.75 17.21
N LEU A 272 -20.08 12.81 16.41
CA LEU A 272 -19.33 14.06 16.60
C LEU A 272 -19.73 14.80 17.90
N ALA A 273 -20.92 14.50 18.45
CA ALA A 273 -21.39 15.09 19.71
C ALA A 273 -20.69 14.55 20.95
N GLU A 274 -19.94 13.43 20.84
CA GLU A 274 -19.25 12.75 21.97
C GLU A 274 -17.74 13.00 21.97
N SER A 275 -17.24 13.82 21.09
CA SER A 275 -15.83 14.15 20.92
C SER A 275 -15.57 15.62 21.29
#